data_2e56b275b9692fd7f6cb73184ea2d2dc
#
_entry.id   2e56b275b9692fd7f6cb73184ea2d2dc
#
_cell.length_a   1.000
_cell.length_b   1.000
_cell.length_c   1.000
_cell.angle_alpha   90.00
_cell.angle_beta   90.00
_cell.angle_gamma   90.00
#
_symmetry.space_group_name_H-M   'P 1'
#
loop_
_entity.id
_entity.type
_entity.pdbx_description
1 polymer ?
#
loop_
_entity_poly.entity_id
_entity_poly.type
_entity_poly.pdbx_seq_one_letter_code
_entity_poly.pdbx_strand_id
1 'polypeptide(L)'
;MGADKAELENLLCLIGEEIYLVVDGLDHISREYELHKDLISRSETEIISELLEIQFSDNCYVLISSQPIKALENFRTRNYGVFEIESWKIDQVKSLMETFHIKDNIIENDDTSSISEYLLKKSQGNALYLSYILRQLRNSDVNKELIDEIPDYDISLSKYYSYLYTKIHNNRTVNALCGADFYLSSDDLMEITGDGEFVEHDISVLQPLLIENISNGGFSIYHESFRRFVLALLKEKKVDLERNVYGILADWLQEKPFFEFNRSFYYLTELLYKIKRDTENTALIEKKFVLKSVSEGYSRKYIRKNLNCIIRSAGRSENLVALVMAGELLAMLDDLNEFESTGEEYLQAISDIKGASKLNQLMQIDGEPTFEKDTGQLACYISSKAGVKPWWELYLDTDTKQVEIENFKYYLRYNLDEQGVSIIPDLMETIEKDDVSVRNECIEIAYDELMRFIDGGKEAFLATYAYLANAAEEEKYSEFTKSIVFCLEQYEKYNLVTQIAIADLVKCYCFHLRKLDKERVINATLCNFR
;
A
#
# COMPACT_ATOMS: atom_id res chain seq x y z
N MET A 1 1.39 -17.60 -17.82
CA MET A 1 2.38 -17.94 -18.85
C MET A 1 3.61 -17.13 -18.53
N GLY A 2 4.76 -17.76 -18.24
CA GLY A 2 6.01 -17.02 -18.12
C GLY A 2 6.42 -16.50 -19.51
N ALA A 3 6.80 -15.24 -19.61
CA ALA A 3 7.41 -14.72 -20.82
C ALA A 3 8.64 -15.59 -21.14
N ASP A 4 8.76 -16.01 -22.39
CA ASP A 4 9.93 -16.75 -22.84
C ASP A 4 11.15 -15.80 -22.78
N LYS A 5 12.33 -16.32 -22.41
CA LYS A 5 13.60 -15.57 -22.39
C LYS A 5 13.82 -14.80 -23.70
N ALA A 6 13.55 -15.43 -24.84
CA ALA A 6 13.66 -14.81 -26.15
C ALA A 6 12.67 -13.63 -26.34
N GLU A 7 11.50 -13.70 -25.74
CA GLU A 7 10.51 -12.62 -25.76
C GLU A 7 11.00 -11.41 -24.93
N LEU A 8 11.56 -11.68 -23.75
CA LEU A 8 12.16 -10.63 -22.91
C LEU A 8 13.34 -9.95 -23.61
N GLU A 9 14.28 -10.73 -24.18
CA GLU A 9 15.42 -10.20 -24.94
C GLU A 9 14.97 -9.34 -26.13
N ASN A 10 13.94 -9.78 -26.85
CA ASN A 10 13.35 -9.00 -27.95
C ASN A 10 12.69 -7.70 -27.45
N LEU A 11 11.96 -7.74 -26.36
CA LEU A 11 11.34 -6.55 -25.77
C LEU A 11 12.40 -5.53 -25.33
N LEU A 12 13.46 -5.99 -24.66
CA LEU A 12 14.57 -5.12 -24.24
C LEU A 12 15.27 -4.47 -25.44
N CYS A 13 15.39 -5.18 -26.56
CA CYS A 13 15.99 -4.63 -27.80
C CYS A 13 15.06 -3.64 -28.54
N LEU A 14 13.74 -3.76 -28.38
CA LEU A 14 12.77 -2.88 -29.05
C LEU A 14 12.62 -1.52 -28.34
N ILE A 15 12.95 -1.45 -27.04
CA ILE A 15 12.91 -0.21 -26.27
C ILE A 15 14.12 0.64 -26.65
N GLY A 16 13.88 1.79 -27.29
CA GLY A 16 14.93 2.72 -27.73
C GLY A 16 15.47 3.65 -26.64
N GLU A 17 14.91 3.59 -25.42
CA GLU A 17 15.29 4.42 -24.28
C GLU A 17 16.18 3.64 -23.31
N GLU A 18 16.79 4.33 -22.34
CA GLU A 18 17.57 3.69 -21.28
C GLU A 18 16.66 2.87 -20.36
N ILE A 19 17.04 1.62 -20.12
CA ILE A 19 16.29 0.70 -19.27
C ILE A 19 17.09 0.46 -17.99
N TYR A 20 16.46 0.63 -16.84
CA TYR A 20 17.03 0.31 -15.53
C TYR A 20 16.30 -0.89 -14.94
N LEU A 21 16.94 -2.05 -14.94
CA LEU A 21 16.42 -3.28 -14.35
C LEU A 21 17.00 -3.46 -12.94
N VAL A 22 16.15 -3.43 -11.93
CA VAL A 22 16.54 -3.68 -10.54
C VAL A 22 16.07 -5.05 -10.14
N VAL A 23 17.00 -5.91 -9.72
CA VAL A 23 16.73 -7.26 -9.22
C VAL A 23 17.20 -7.33 -7.78
N ASP A 24 16.25 -7.40 -6.84
CA ASP A 24 16.55 -7.45 -5.40
C ASP A 24 16.30 -8.84 -4.82
N GLY A 25 17.09 -9.20 -3.81
CA GLY A 25 16.86 -10.39 -2.98
C GLY A 25 17.17 -11.72 -3.64
N LEU A 26 18.11 -11.82 -4.59
CA LEU A 26 18.49 -13.10 -5.20
C LEU A 26 18.94 -14.16 -4.19
N ASP A 27 19.47 -13.76 -3.04
CA ASP A 27 19.81 -14.67 -1.96
C ASP A 27 18.58 -15.32 -1.30
N HIS A 28 17.40 -14.73 -1.45
CA HIS A 28 16.17 -15.28 -0.91
C HIS A 28 15.73 -16.56 -1.64
N ILE A 29 15.95 -16.63 -2.96
CA ILE A 29 15.56 -17.79 -3.78
C ILE A 29 16.20 -19.08 -3.27
N SER A 30 17.52 -19.09 -3.08
CA SER A 30 18.22 -20.29 -2.61
C SER A 30 17.88 -20.68 -1.17
N ARG A 31 17.61 -19.67 -0.32
CA ARG A 31 17.23 -19.90 1.08
C ARG A 31 15.81 -20.43 1.21
N GLU A 32 14.88 -19.91 0.43
CA GLU A 32 13.51 -20.41 0.38
C GLU A 32 13.46 -21.83 -0.16
N TYR A 33 14.27 -22.15 -1.17
CA TYR A 33 14.36 -23.51 -1.69
C TYR A 33 14.85 -24.51 -0.64
N GLU A 34 15.84 -24.17 0.17
CA GLU A 34 16.32 -25.05 1.24
C GLU A 34 15.28 -25.29 2.35
N LEU A 35 14.44 -24.28 2.63
CA LEU A 35 13.39 -24.36 3.64
C LEU A 35 12.12 -25.05 3.14
N HIS A 36 11.83 -24.96 1.84
CA HIS A 36 10.56 -25.37 1.23
C HIS A 36 10.76 -26.26 -0.01
N LYS A 37 11.71 -27.19 0.03
CA LYS A 37 12.07 -28.07 -1.12
C LYS A 37 10.88 -28.73 -1.82
N ASP A 38 9.80 -28.97 -1.09
CA ASP A 38 8.59 -29.63 -1.59
C ASP A 38 7.57 -28.65 -2.22
N LEU A 39 7.76 -27.35 -2.05
CA LEU A 39 6.79 -26.31 -2.44
C LEU A 39 7.27 -25.40 -3.57
N ILE A 40 8.59 -25.24 -3.74
CA ILE A 40 9.18 -24.37 -4.76
C ILE A 40 9.47 -25.17 -6.02
N SER A 41 8.94 -24.71 -7.14
CA SER A 41 9.20 -25.34 -8.44
C SER A 41 10.68 -25.17 -8.85
N ARG A 42 11.21 -26.12 -9.65
CA ARG A 42 12.58 -26.03 -10.17
C ARG A 42 12.86 -24.72 -10.93
N SER A 43 11.85 -24.17 -11.58
CA SER A 43 11.95 -22.91 -12.32
C SER A 43 12.34 -21.72 -11.44
N GLU A 44 11.93 -21.68 -10.19
CA GLU A 44 12.29 -20.59 -9.27
C GLU A 44 13.75 -20.64 -8.84
N THR A 45 14.34 -21.83 -8.75
CA THR A 45 15.77 -22.01 -8.42
C THR A 45 16.68 -21.76 -9.61
N GLU A 46 16.15 -21.77 -10.81
CA GLU A 46 16.90 -21.56 -12.06
C GLU A 46 16.96 -20.08 -12.45
N ILE A 47 16.18 -19.18 -11.80
CA ILE A 47 16.13 -17.74 -12.11
C ILE A 47 17.54 -17.11 -12.17
N ILE A 48 18.45 -17.46 -11.24
CA ILE A 48 19.81 -16.92 -11.25
C ILE A 48 20.57 -17.38 -12.49
N SER A 49 20.39 -18.65 -12.91
CA SER A 49 21.02 -19.17 -14.11
C SER A 49 20.45 -18.55 -15.38
N GLU A 50 19.13 -18.36 -15.42
CA GLU A 50 18.44 -17.70 -16.52
C GLU A 50 18.84 -16.24 -16.65
N LEU A 51 18.93 -15.48 -15.55
CA LEU A 51 19.44 -14.11 -15.54
C LEU A 51 20.87 -14.00 -16.09
N LEU A 52 21.70 -14.99 -15.77
CA LEU A 52 23.07 -15.08 -16.31
C LEU A 52 23.11 -15.32 -17.82
N GLU A 53 22.08 -15.93 -18.38
CA GLU A 53 22.00 -16.23 -19.80
C GLU A 53 21.33 -15.14 -20.64
N ILE A 54 20.62 -14.18 -20.02
CA ILE A 54 19.97 -13.08 -20.74
C ILE A 54 21.04 -12.18 -21.38
N GLN A 55 20.82 -11.87 -22.63
CA GLN A 55 21.62 -10.87 -23.36
C GLN A 55 20.92 -9.52 -23.25
N PHE A 56 21.42 -8.69 -22.35
CA PHE A 56 20.92 -7.33 -22.21
C PHE A 56 21.43 -6.44 -23.34
N SER A 57 20.58 -5.56 -23.85
CA SER A 57 20.96 -4.54 -24.82
C SER A 57 21.90 -3.49 -24.20
N ASP A 58 22.66 -2.78 -25.03
CA ASP A 58 23.66 -1.77 -24.58
C ASP A 58 23.03 -0.60 -23.79
N ASN A 59 21.72 -0.37 -23.92
CA ASN A 59 20.95 0.64 -23.19
C ASN A 59 20.30 0.09 -21.91
N CYS A 60 20.58 -1.16 -21.53
CA CYS A 60 20.02 -1.78 -20.33
C CYS A 60 21.04 -1.81 -19.18
N TYR A 61 20.73 -1.13 -18.10
CA TYR A 61 21.51 -1.11 -16.87
C TYR A 61 20.88 -2.05 -15.85
N VAL A 62 21.63 -3.06 -15.41
CA VAL A 62 21.13 -4.07 -14.46
C VAL A 62 21.78 -3.86 -13.11
N LEU A 63 20.97 -3.56 -12.10
CA LEU A 63 21.38 -3.48 -10.69
C LEU A 63 20.87 -4.71 -9.96
N ILE A 64 21.80 -5.49 -9.40
CA ILE A 64 21.47 -6.68 -8.60
C ILE A 64 21.84 -6.41 -7.16
N SER A 65 20.86 -6.51 -6.25
CA SER A 65 21.03 -6.43 -4.81
C SER A 65 20.86 -7.81 -4.19
N SER A 66 21.84 -8.25 -3.42
CA SER A 66 21.81 -9.56 -2.75
C SER A 66 22.85 -9.64 -1.65
N GLN A 67 22.62 -10.49 -0.65
CA GLN A 67 23.69 -10.92 0.24
C GLN A 67 24.67 -11.81 -0.51
N PRO A 68 25.94 -11.89 -0.09
CA PRO A 68 26.94 -12.69 -0.76
C PRO A 68 26.59 -14.17 -0.69
N ILE A 69 26.12 -14.72 -1.80
CA ILE A 69 25.86 -16.15 -1.99
C ILE A 69 26.77 -16.72 -3.07
N LYS A 70 27.09 -18.00 -2.98
CA LYS A 70 28.01 -18.67 -3.91
C LYS A 70 27.56 -18.60 -5.37
N ALA A 71 26.24 -18.63 -5.62
CA ALA A 71 25.68 -18.54 -6.96
C ALA A 71 26.03 -17.22 -7.69
N LEU A 72 26.25 -16.13 -6.93
CA LEU A 72 26.64 -14.82 -7.50
C LEU A 72 28.10 -14.76 -7.96
N GLU A 73 28.95 -15.71 -7.59
CA GLU A 73 30.32 -15.77 -8.10
C GLU A 73 30.34 -15.88 -9.63
N ASN A 74 29.33 -16.48 -10.23
CA ASN A 74 29.17 -16.59 -11.67
C ASN A 74 28.95 -15.23 -12.36
N PHE A 75 28.36 -14.24 -11.69
CA PHE A 75 28.22 -12.88 -12.24
C PHE A 75 29.56 -12.17 -12.34
N ARG A 76 30.52 -12.46 -11.44
CA ARG A 76 31.88 -11.85 -11.48
C ARG A 76 32.63 -12.16 -12.76
N THR A 77 32.30 -13.24 -13.47
CA THR A 77 32.92 -13.62 -14.74
C THR A 77 32.46 -12.76 -15.91
N ARG A 78 31.45 -11.93 -15.78
CA ARG A 78 30.83 -11.11 -16.83
C ARG A 78 31.14 -9.61 -16.75
N ASN A 79 32.19 -9.18 -16.07
CA ASN A 79 32.58 -7.76 -15.94
C ASN A 79 31.57 -6.84 -15.22
N TYR A 80 30.79 -7.36 -14.29
CA TYR A 80 29.94 -6.52 -13.45
C TYR A 80 30.77 -5.76 -12.40
N GLY A 81 30.43 -4.49 -12.20
CA GLY A 81 30.93 -3.74 -11.05
C GLY A 81 30.35 -4.30 -9.76
N VAL A 82 31.18 -4.55 -8.76
CA VAL A 82 30.72 -4.99 -7.42
C VAL A 82 30.87 -3.84 -6.46
N PHE A 83 29.74 -3.48 -5.81
CA PHE A 83 29.71 -2.47 -4.76
C PHE A 83 29.37 -3.18 -3.44
N GLU A 84 30.25 -3.06 -2.47
CA GLU A 84 29.99 -3.55 -1.12
C GLU A 84 29.40 -2.41 -0.28
N ILE A 85 28.26 -2.67 0.38
CA ILE A 85 27.68 -1.73 1.32
C ILE A 85 28.48 -1.81 2.61
N GLU A 86 29.20 -0.73 2.91
CA GLU A 86 30.00 -0.63 4.15
C GLU A 86 29.10 -0.52 5.38
N SER A 87 29.63 -0.96 6.53
CA SER A 87 29.01 -0.69 7.83
C SER A 87 28.89 0.82 8.09
N TRP A 88 27.81 1.23 8.72
CA TRP A 88 27.54 2.63 9.03
C TRP A 88 28.59 3.23 9.97
N LYS A 89 28.85 4.52 9.76
CA LYS A 89 29.74 5.35 10.56
C LYS A 89 28.92 6.21 11.54
N ILE A 90 29.59 6.87 12.46
CA ILE A 90 28.96 7.65 13.53
C ILE A 90 27.96 8.70 13.03
N ASP A 91 28.26 9.37 11.92
CA ASP A 91 27.38 10.42 11.37
C ASP A 91 26.05 9.84 10.88
N GLN A 92 26.07 8.65 10.30
CA GLN A 92 24.85 7.94 9.85
C GLN A 92 24.03 7.46 11.05
N VAL A 93 24.68 7.02 12.13
CA VAL A 93 24.02 6.65 13.39
C VAL A 93 23.32 7.88 13.99
N LYS A 94 23.99 9.03 14.04
CA LYS A 94 23.40 10.29 14.55
C LYS A 94 22.20 10.72 13.72
N SER A 95 22.31 10.70 12.40
CA SER A 95 21.20 11.04 11.50
C SER A 95 19.99 10.13 11.72
N LEU A 96 20.21 8.82 11.90
CA LEU A 96 19.10 7.90 12.19
C LEU A 96 18.50 8.15 13.58
N MET A 97 19.30 8.43 14.60
CA MET A 97 18.81 8.80 15.94
C MET A 97 17.90 10.03 15.90
N GLU A 98 18.26 11.04 15.11
CA GLU A 98 17.44 12.23 14.90
C GLU A 98 16.06 11.87 14.33
N THR A 99 16.01 10.95 13.36
CA THR A 99 14.75 10.45 12.76
C THR A 99 13.85 9.77 13.81
N PHE A 100 14.47 9.11 14.81
CA PHE A 100 13.74 8.49 15.93
C PHE A 100 13.54 9.44 17.11
N HIS A 101 13.94 10.71 17.00
CA HIS A 101 13.88 11.73 18.06
C HIS A 101 14.63 11.33 19.34
N ILE A 102 15.72 10.56 19.22
CA ILE A 102 16.59 10.15 20.32
C ILE A 102 17.75 11.14 20.43
N LYS A 103 17.91 11.75 21.59
CA LYS A 103 18.99 12.72 21.85
C LYS A 103 20.34 12.02 22.05
N ASP A 104 21.38 12.57 21.43
CA ASP A 104 22.76 12.08 21.60
C ASP A 104 23.40 12.69 22.86
N ASN A 105 22.99 12.18 24.03
CA ASN A 105 23.51 12.62 25.31
C ASN A 105 24.82 11.88 25.67
N ILE A 106 25.64 12.50 26.53
CA ILE A 106 26.81 11.84 27.11
C ILE A 106 26.31 10.82 28.14
N ILE A 107 26.86 9.62 28.12
CA ILE A 107 26.53 8.56 29.07
C ILE A 107 27.27 8.87 30.41
N GLU A 108 26.49 9.12 31.49
CA GLU A 108 27.06 9.30 32.83
C GLU A 108 27.82 8.06 33.24
N ASN A 109 29.07 8.24 33.69
CA ASN A 109 30.05 7.23 34.11
C ASN A 109 30.99 6.67 33.01
N ASP A 110 30.93 7.15 31.78
CA ASP A 110 31.92 6.85 30.76
C ASP A 110 32.35 8.21 30.19
N ASP A 111 33.42 8.80 30.75
CA ASP A 111 33.79 10.23 30.62
C ASP A 111 33.94 10.78 29.18
N THR A 112 33.67 9.97 28.15
CA THR A 112 33.89 10.36 26.74
C THR A 112 32.92 9.77 25.72
N SER A 113 31.98 8.88 26.07
CA SER A 113 31.14 8.20 25.08
C SER A 113 29.74 8.77 25.01
N SER A 114 29.33 9.17 23.81
CA SER A 114 27.93 9.53 23.51
C SER A 114 27.06 8.29 23.27
N ILE A 115 25.74 8.45 23.34
CA ILE A 115 24.77 7.37 23.01
C ILE A 115 25.04 6.84 21.61
N SER A 116 25.33 7.73 20.65
CA SER A 116 25.62 7.35 19.26
C SER A 116 26.86 6.48 19.12
N GLU A 117 27.96 6.79 19.86
CA GLU A 117 29.17 5.95 19.88
C GLU A 117 28.91 4.59 20.48
N TYR A 118 28.10 4.56 21.53
CA TYR A 118 27.75 3.32 22.22
C TYR A 118 26.86 2.43 21.32
N LEU A 119 25.88 3.02 20.65
CA LEU A 119 25.03 2.32 19.67
C LEU A 119 25.83 1.82 18.46
N LEU A 120 26.78 2.61 17.97
CA LEU A 120 27.67 2.21 16.89
C LEU A 120 28.50 0.98 17.28
N LYS A 121 29.08 1.00 18.50
CA LYS A 121 29.82 -0.15 19.03
C LYS A 121 28.94 -1.39 19.18
N LYS A 122 27.73 -1.21 19.71
CA LYS A 122 26.75 -2.27 19.96
C LYS A 122 26.28 -2.93 18.68
N SER A 123 26.02 -2.12 17.65
CA SER A 123 25.52 -2.56 16.32
C SER A 123 26.61 -2.93 15.35
N GLN A 124 27.87 -2.61 15.62
CA GLN A 124 28.98 -2.72 14.67
C GLN A 124 28.71 -2.03 13.32
N GLY A 125 27.86 -0.98 13.34
CA GLY A 125 27.43 -0.26 12.15
C GLY A 125 26.42 -1.01 11.26
N ASN A 126 25.81 -2.09 11.75
CA ASN A 126 24.74 -2.76 11.00
C ASN A 126 23.45 -1.94 11.07
N ALA A 127 23.01 -1.44 9.91
CA ALA A 127 21.86 -0.55 9.78
C ALA A 127 20.55 -1.17 10.25
N LEU A 128 20.30 -2.46 9.89
CA LEU A 128 19.09 -3.17 10.28
C LEU A 128 19.02 -3.36 11.79
N TYR A 129 20.11 -3.82 12.39
CA TYR A 129 20.18 -4.02 13.84
C TYR A 129 20.02 -2.69 14.59
N LEU A 130 20.67 -1.64 14.12
CA LEU A 130 20.53 -0.30 14.67
C LEU A 130 19.08 0.19 14.61
N SER A 131 18.40 -0.02 13.49
CA SER A 131 16.99 0.32 13.35
C SER A 131 16.12 -0.41 14.39
N TYR A 132 16.37 -1.68 14.64
CA TYR A 132 15.66 -2.45 15.66
C TYR A 132 15.88 -1.89 17.07
N ILE A 133 17.14 -1.58 17.43
CA ILE A 133 17.47 -0.99 18.73
C ILE A 133 16.74 0.36 18.89
N LEU A 134 16.80 1.23 17.90
CA LEU A 134 16.18 2.55 17.97
C LEU A 134 14.65 2.48 18.03
N ARG A 135 14.02 1.54 17.32
CA ARG A 135 12.58 1.28 17.46
C ARG A 135 12.21 0.83 18.87
N GLN A 136 13.03 -0.02 19.49
CA GLN A 136 12.83 -0.47 20.87
C GLN A 136 12.99 0.66 21.89
N LEU A 137 13.89 1.62 21.63
CA LEU A 137 14.22 2.73 22.53
C LEU A 137 13.35 3.98 22.30
N ARG A 138 12.54 4.03 21.25
CA ARG A 138 11.83 5.23 20.77
C ARG A 138 11.01 5.96 21.84
N ASN A 139 10.42 5.23 22.80
CA ASN A 139 9.52 5.79 23.81
C ASN A 139 10.12 5.72 25.23
N SER A 140 11.45 5.55 25.35
CA SER A 140 12.14 5.38 26.61
C SER A 140 13.12 6.52 26.85
N ASP A 141 13.36 6.86 28.12
CA ASP A 141 14.52 7.67 28.48
C ASP A 141 15.78 6.83 28.29
N VAL A 142 16.44 7.06 27.15
CA VAL A 142 17.58 6.24 26.72
C VAL A 142 18.76 6.48 27.64
N ASN A 143 19.18 5.40 28.33
CA ASN A 143 20.35 5.38 29.19
C ASN A 143 21.20 4.13 28.91
N LYS A 144 22.37 4.06 29.50
CA LYS A 144 23.32 2.95 29.32
C LYS A 144 22.73 1.61 29.70
N GLU A 145 22.01 1.55 30.81
CA GLU A 145 21.47 0.31 31.37
C GLU A 145 20.48 -0.33 30.40
N LEU A 146 19.59 0.47 29.81
CA LEU A 146 18.65 0.00 28.78
C LEU A 146 19.35 -0.54 27.50
N ILE A 147 20.43 0.14 27.08
CA ILE A 147 21.20 -0.33 25.92
C ILE A 147 21.98 -1.60 26.27
N ASP A 148 22.50 -1.72 27.51
CA ASP A 148 23.27 -2.89 27.97
C ASP A 148 22.42 -4.16 28.05
N GLU A 149 21.10 -4.03 28.31
CA GLU A 149 20.16 -5.16 28.29
C GLU A 149 20.00 -5.76 26.90
N ILE A 150 20.20 -4.96 25.85
CA ILE A 150 20.08 -5.42 24.46
C ILE A 150 21.35 -6.20 24.10
N PRO A 151 21.27 -7.39 23.49
CA PRO A 151 22.45 -8.17 23.09
C PRO A 151 23.37 -7.40 22.12
N ASP A 152 24.64 -7.73 22.08
CA ASP A 152 25.54 -7.23 21.04
C ASP A 152 25.20 -7.85 19.69
N TYR A 153 25.46 -7.09 18.63
CA TYR A 153 25.24 -7.55 17.26
C TYR A 153 25.94 -8.88 17.00
N ASP A 154 25.25 -9.80 16.39
CA ASP A 154 25.80 -10.97 15.73
C ASP A 154 25.28 -11.03 14.26
N ILE A 155 26.08 -11.59 13.38
CA ILE A 155 25.81 -11.59 11.91
C ILE A 155 24.43 -12.16 11.57
N SER A 156 23.96 -13.14 12.35
CA SER A 156 22.68 -13.80 12.14
C SER A 156 21.50 -13.11 12.84
N LEU A 157 21.74 -12.10 13.67
CA LEU A 157 20.77 -11.47 14.59
C LEU A 157 20.11 -12.45 15.57
N SER A 158 20.60 -13.69 15.67
CA SER A 158 19.97 -14.75 16.45
C SER A 158 19.92 -14.44 17.94
N LYS A 159 20.95 -13.76 18.48
CA LYS A 159 20.96 -13.35 19.89
C LYS A 159 19.84 -12.36 20.19
N TYR A 160 19.65 -11.38 19.32
CA TYR A 160 18.61 -10.37 19.47
C TYR A 160 17.20 -10.99 19.31
N TYR A 161 17.02 -11.83 18.31
CA TYR A 161 15.75 -12.53 18.12
C TYR A 161 15.42 -13.46 19.30
N SER A 162 16.42 -14.17 19.81
CA SER A 162 16.25 -15.00 21.03
C SER A 162 15.88 -14.15 22.24
N TYR A 163 16.54 -13.01 22.43
CA TYR A 163 16.25 -12.08 23.51
C TYR A 163 14.79 -11.59 23.48
N LEU A 164 14.28 -11.17 22.32
CA LEU A 164 12.87 -10.79 22.18
C LEU A 164 11.95 -12.01 22.36
N TYR A 165 12.26 -13.13 21.72
CA TYR A 165 11.44 -14.34 21.79
C TYR A 165 11.27 -14.86 23.23
N THR A 166 12.26 -14.71 24.10
CA THR A 166 12.16 -15.11 25.52
C THR A 166 11.25 -14.22 26.36
N LYS A 167 10.95 -13.01 25.90
CA LYS A 167 10.04 -12.07 26.56
C LYS A 167 8.57 -12.27 26.16
N ILE A 168 8.30 -13.09 25.17
CA ILE A 168 6.95 -13.36 24.65
C ILE A 168 6.25 -14.33 25.61
N HIS A 169 4.99 -14.03 25.92
CA HIS A 169 4.16 -14.85 26.78
C HIS A 169 3.40 -15.94 26.01
N ASN A 170 2.87 -15.58 24.83
CA ASN A 170 2.08 -16.51 24.02
C ASN A 170 2.76 -16.80 22.67
N ASN A 171 3.36 -17.96 22.54
CA ASN A 171 4.00 -18.37 21.28
C ASN A 171 3.03 -18.43 20.09
N ARG A 172 1.71 -18.56 20.31
CA ARG A 172 0.72 -18.56 19.21
C ARG A 172 0.65 -17.21 18.52
N THR A 173 0.88 -16.09 19.25
CA THR A 173 0.95 -14.74 18.66
C THR A 173 2.07 -14.68 17.61
N VAL A 174 3.27 -15.12 17.98
CA VAL A 174 4.43 -15.14 17.07
C VAL A 174 4.21 -16.11 15.93
N ASN A 175 3.66 -17.29 16.22
CA ASN A 175 3.39 -18.30 15.20
C ASN A 175 2.39 -17.78 14.16
N ALA A 176 1.34 -17.10 14.59
CA ALA A 176 0.37 -16.48 13.68
C ALA A 176 1.03 -15.42 12.80
N LEU A 177 1.81 -14.50 13.39
CA LEU A 177 2.54 -13.47 12.65
C LEU A 177 3.56 -14.07 11.67
N CYS A 178 4.24 -15.17 12.07
CA CYS A 178 5.19 -15.86 11.20
C CYS A 178 4.52 -16.68 10.08
N GLY A 179 3.30 -17.14 10.29
CA GLY A 179 2.54 -17.91 9.30
C GLY A 179 1.76 -17.06 8.32
N ALA A 180 1.45 -15.82 8.69
CA ALA A 180 0.66 -14.92 7.87
C ALA A 180 1.52 -14.25 6.79
N ASP A 181 1.01 -14.24 5.56
CA ASP A 181 1.51 -13.45 4.45
C ASP A 181 0.64 -12.18 4.27
N PHE A 182 -0.04 -11.76 5.34
CA PHE A 182 -0.93 -10.60 5.42
C PHE A 182 -0.88 -9.96 6.80
N TYR A 183 -1.41 -8.74 6.92
CA TYR A 183 -1.43 -8.02 8.20
C TYR A 183 -2.52 -8.56 9.12
N LEU A 184 -2.19 -8.76 10.40
CA LEU A 184 -3.10 -9.19 11.46
C LEU A 184 -3.29 -8.04 12.46
N SER A 185 -4.52 -7.63 12.69
CA SER A 185 -4.83 -6.67 13.76
C SER A 185 -4.71 -7.31 15.14
N SER A 186 -4.70 -6.49 16.20
CA SER A 186 -4.75 -7.01 17.56
C SER A 186 -5.99 -7.89 17.79
N ASP A 187 -7.14 -7.48 17.26
CA ASP A 187 -8.38 -8.25 17.36
C ASP A 187 -8.26 -9.61 16.65
N ASP A 188 -7.69 -9.66 15.44
CA ASP A 188 -7.44 -10.91 14.73
C ASP A 188 -6.54 -11.85 15.56
N LEU A 189 -5.46 -11.30 16.14
CA LEU A 189 -4.55 -12.06 16.97
C LEU A 189 -5.22 -12.56 18.26
N MET A 190 -6.10 -11.78 18.87
CA MET A 190 -6.89 -12.20 20.02
C MET A 190 -7.84 -13.36 19.67
N GLU A 191 -8.51 -13.28 18.51
CA GLU A 191 -9.34 -14.39 18.02
C GLU A 191 -8.53 -15.66 17.75
N ILE A 192 -7.38 -15.54 17.05
CA ILE A 192 -6.52 -16.68 16.70
C ILE A 192 -5.91 -17.34 17.94
N THR A 193 -5.49 -16.55 18.91
CA THR A 193 -4.81 -17.07 20.11
C THR A 193 -5.77 -17.53 21.19
N GLY A 194 -6.96 -16.94 21.24
CA GLY A 194 -7.93 -17.11 22.32
C GLY A 194 -7.54 -16.42 23.62
N ASP A 195 -6.57 -15.49 23.59
CA ASP A 195 -5.96 -14.88 24.76
C ASP A 195 -5.67 -13.39 24.52
N GLY A 196 -6.59 -12.55 24.93
CA GLY A 196 -6.47 -11.10 24.74
C GLY A 196 -5.47 -10.42 25.67
N GLU A 197 -5.20 -10.98 26.85
CA GLU A 197 -4.39 -10.33 27.87
C GLU A 197 -2.89 -10.24 27.45
N PHE A 198 -2.40 -11.27 26.77
CA PHE A 198 -0.98 -11.32 26.39
C PHE A 198 -0.70 -10.80 24.97
N VAL A 199 -1.71 -10.67 24.09
CA VAL A 199 -1.50 -10.22 22.72
C VAL A 199 -0.91 -8.82 22.66
N GLU A 200 -1.43 -7.86 23.40
CA GLU A 200 -0.92 -6.48 23.44
C GLU A 200 0.51 -6.42 23.96
N HIS A 201 0.81 -7.19 25.01
CA HIS A 201 2.17 -7.30 25.53
C HIS A 201 3.12 -7.87 24.47
N ASP A 202 2.75 -8.98 23.82
CA ASP A 202 3.59 -9.65 22.85
C ASP A 202 3.82 -8.76 21.60
N ILE A 203 2.80 -8.03 21.14
CA ILE A 203 2.95 -7.01 20.08
C ILE A 203 3.94 -5.93 20.53
N SER A 204 3.82 -5.43 21.76
CA SER A 204 4.74 -4.42 22.28
C SER A 204 6.19 -4.91 22.32
N VAL A 205 6.42 -6.15 22.73
CA VAL A 205 7.75 -6.78 22.72
C VAL A 205 8.30 -6.93 21.30
N LEU A 206 7.44 -7.31 20.34
CA LEU A 206 7.80 -7.54 18.95
C LEU A 206 7.82 -6.26 18.10
N GLN A 207 7.33 -5.14 18.62
CA GLN A 207 7.20 -3.87 17.89
C GLN A 207 8.43 -3.49 17.07
N PRO A 208 9.68 -3.68 17.55
CA PRO A 208 10.87 -3.40 16.75
C PRO A 208 10.98 -4.22 15.45
N LEU A 209 10.37 -5.40 15.42
CA LEU A 209 10.39 -6.37 14.31
C LEU A 209 9.13 -6.31 13.45
N LEU A 210 8.16 -5.50 13.83
CA LEU A 210 6.88 -5.39 13.11
C LEU A 210 6.83 -4.14 12.25
N ILE A 211 6.06 -4.26 11.17
CA ILE A 211 5.55 -3.12 10.40
C ILE A 211 4.05 -3.03 10.62
N GLU A 212 3.57 -1.82 10.85
CA GLU A 212 2.16 -1.54 11.06
C GLU A 212 1.56 -0.98 9.77
N ASN A 213 0.43 -1.53 9.34
CA ASN A 213 -0.35 -0.97 8.25
C ASN A 213 -1.24 0.14 8.80
N ILE A 214 -0.95 1.37 8.41
CA ILE A 214 -1.67 2.58 8.87
C ILE A 214 -3.17 2.51 8.50
N SER A 215 -3.53 1.83 7.41
CA SER A 215 -4.90 1.80 6.90
C SER A 215 -5.84 0.90 7.71
N ASN A 216 -5.34 -0.18 8.30
CA ASN A 216 -6.16 -1.18 9.01
C ASN A 216 -5.66 -1.50 10.43
N GLY A 217 -4.57 -0.87 10.89
CA GLY A 217 -3.97 -1.11 12.20
C GLY A 217 -3.43 -2.53 12.38
N GLY A 218 -3.16 -3.24 11.28
CA GLY A 218 -2.63 -4.60 11.32
C GLY A 218 -1.11 -4.62 11.37
N PHE A 219 -0.55 -5.73 11.87
CA PHE A 219 0.87 -5.96 12.01
C PHE A 219 1.34 -7.07 11.09
N SER A 220 2.53 -6.92 10.53
CA SER A 220 3.26 -7.95 9.80
C SER A 220 4.74 -7.92 10.21
N ILE A 221 5.45 -9.01 9.92
CA ILE A 221 6.89 -9.06 10.21
C ILE A 221 7.64 -8.17 9.22
N TYR A 222 8.44 -7.23 9.76
CA TYR A 222 9.20 -6.27 8.97
C TYR A 222 10.27 -6.92 8.09
N HIS A 223 10.96 -7.95 8.61
CA HIS A 223 12.08 -8.56 7.91
C HIS A 223 12.04 -10.09 8.00
N GLU A 224 12.17 -10.75 6.87
CA GLU A 224 12.06 -12.20 6.73
C GLU A 224 13.05 -13.01 7.59
N SER A 225 14.19 -12.41 7.98
CA SER A 225 15.17 -13.08 8.85
C SER A 225 14.61 -13.48 10.22
N PHE A 226 13.66 -12.70 10.78
CA PHE A 226 13.00 -13.06 12.04
C PHE A 226 12.04 -14.24 11.83
N ARG A 227 11.24 -14.22 10.78
CA ARG A 227 10.36 -15.35 10.41
C ARG A 227 11.16 -16.64 10.29
N ARG A 228 12.26 -16.60 9.55
CA ARG A 228 13.17 -17.75 9.40
C ARG A 228 13.77 -18.23 10.72
N PHE A 229 14.19 -17.31 11.57
CA PHE A 229 14.67 -17.65 12.90
C PHE A 229 13.63 -18.42 13.72
N VAL A 230 12.38 -17.91 13.77
CA VAL A 230 11.28 -18.58 14.50
C VAL A 230 10.97 -19.94 13.93
N LEU A 231 10.82 -20.07 12.61
CA LEU A 231 10.54 -21.34 11.95
C LEU A 231 11.66 -22.36 12.16
N ALA A 232 12.93 -21.94 12.12
CA ALA A 232 14.08 -22.81 12.42
C ALA A 232 14.07 -23.27 13.88
N LEU A 233 13.79 -22.35 14.82
CA LEU A 233 13.66 -22.67 16.24
C LEU A 233 12.53 -23.68 16.52
N LEU A 234 11.39 -23.51 15.87
CA LEU A 234 10.25 -24.43 15.98
C LEU A 234 10.59 -25.82 15.42
N LYS A 235 11.30 -25.89 14.26
CA LYS A 235 11.80 -27.15 13.70
C LYS A 235 12.77 -27.86 14.63
N GLU A 236 13.70 -27.12 15.24
CA GLU A 236 14.65 -27.67 16.24
C GLU A 236 13.90 -28.25 17.44
N LYS A 237 12.87 -27.57 17.91
CA LYS A 237 11.97 -28.04 18.97
C LYS A 237 11.01 -29.15 18.54
N LYS A 238 11.07 -29.60 17.27
CA LYS A 238 10.18 -30.62 16.67
C LYS A 238 8.70 -30.24 16.74
N VAL A 239 8.40 -28.95 16.65
CA VAL A 239 7.03 -28.46 16.56
C VAL A 239 6.53 -28.66 15.12
N ASP A 240 5.34 -29.20 14.97
CA ASP A 240 4.66 -29.33 13.69
C ASP A 240 4.26 -27.96 13.16
N LEU A 241 4.97 -27.47 12.13
CA LEU A 241 4.74 -26.15 11.52
C LEU A 241 3.41 -26.09 10.77
N GLU A 242 3.05 -27.17 10.06
CA GLU A 242 1.79 -27.23 9.30
C GLU A 242 0.60 -27.01 10.24
N ARG A 243 0.66 -27.56 11.45
CA ARG A 243 -0.40 -27.43 12.44
C ARG A 243 -0.31 -26.15 13.27
N ASN A 244 0.88 -25.81 13.77
CA ASN A 244 1.03 -24.79 14.82
C ASN A 244 1.35 -23.38 14.31
N VAL A 245 1.69 -23.25 13.02
CA VAL A 245 1.97 -21.96 12.38
C VAL A 245 0.89 -21.66 11.34
N TYR A 246 0.81 -22.45 10.29
CA TYR A 246 -0.13 -22.22 9.19
C TYR A 246 -1.55 -22.73 9.49
N GLY A 247 -1.66 -23.84 10.22
CA GLY A 247 -2.94 -24.46 10.56
C GLY A 247 -3.82 -23.57 11.44
N ILE A 248 -3.24 -22.86 12.40
CA ILE A 248 -4.00 -21.93 13.27
C ILE A 248 -4.66 -20.80 12.47
N LEU A 249 -4.00 -20.33 11.40
CA LEU A 249 -4.56 -19.32 10.50
C LEU A 249 -5.64 -19.91 9.60
N ALA A 250 -5.41 -21.12 9.06
CA ALA A 250 -6.40 -21.79 8.25
C ALA A 250 -7.68 -22.10 9.05
N ASP A 251 -7.55 -22.58 10.29
CA ASP A 251 -8.68 -22.84 11.19
C ASP A 251 -9.47 -21.56 11.44
N TRP A 252 -8.79 -20.46 11.79
CA TRP A 252 -9.41 -19.15 12.02
C TRP A 252 -10.15 -18.63 10.78
N LEU A 253 -9.52 -18.72 9.58
CA LEU A 253 -10.15 -18.28 8.34
C LEU A 253 -11.34 -19.17 7.93
N GLN A 254 -11.32 -20.48 8.26
CA GLN A 254 -12.43 -21.38 7.99
C GLN A 254 -13.66 -21.14 8.87
N GLU A 255 -13.50 -20.57 10.07
CA GLU A 255 -14.60 -20.15 10.93
C GLU A 255 -15.36 -18.93 10.37
N LYS A 256 -14.76 -18.21 9.44
CA LYS A 256 -15.36 -17.03 8.81
C LYS A 256 -16.08 -17.43 7.50
N PRO A 257 -17.15 -16.71 7.11
CA PRO A 257 -17.85 -16.96 5.86
C PRO A 257 -16.93 -16.68 4.66
N PHE A 258 -16.65 -17.70 3.86
CA PHE A 258 -15.62 -17.68 2.83
C PHE A 258 -15.78 -16.54 1.80
N PHE A 259 -17.00 -16.30 1.30
CA PHE A 259 -17.23 -15.28 0.28
C PHE A 259 -17.38 -13.86 0.86
N GLU A 260 -17.82 -13.72 2.10
CA GLU A 260 -18.15 -12.44 2.71
C GLU A 260 -16.97 -11.83 3.46
N PHE A 261 -16.08 -12.66 4.01
CA PHE A 261 -14.88 -12.24 4.71
C PHE A 261 -13.69 -12.21 3.77
N ASN A 262 -13.27 -11.02 3.37
CA ASN A 262 -12.26 -10.80 2.33
C ASN A 262 -10.99 -11.64 2.55
N ARG A 263 -10.45 -11.71 3.77
CA ARG A 263 -9.23 -12.48 4.04
C ARG A 263 -9.40 -13.98 3.82
N SER A 264 -10.56 -14.56 4.15
CA SER A 264 -10.82 -15.97 3.82
C SER A 264 -10.79 -16.20 2.32
N PHE A 265 -11.39 -15.30 1.54
CA PHE A 265 -11.38 -15.39 0.09
C PHE A 265 -9.98 -15.24 -0.50
N TYR A 266 -9.17 -14.32 0.01
CA TYR A 266 -7.84 -14.05 -0.55
C TYR A 266 -6.78 -15.07 -0.15
N TYR A 267 -6.88 -15.70 1.04
CA TYR A 267 -5.77 -16.46 1.61
C TYR A 267 -6.09 -17.92 1.98
N LEU A 268 -7.35 -18.28 2.27
CA LEU A 268 -7.68 -19.61 2.81
C LEU A 268 -7.31 -20.76 1.87
N THR A 269 -7.66 -20.66 0.57
CA THR A 269 -7.42 -21.76 -0.38
C THR A 269 -5.92 -22.05 -0.54
N GLU A 270 -5.09 -21.02 -0.52
CA GLU A 270 -3.64 -21.14 -0.61
C GLU A 270 -3.05 -21.75 0.66
N LEU A 271 -3.49 -21.31 1.84
CA LEU A 271 -3.09 -21.89 3.12
C LEU A 271 -3.45 -23.37 3.21
N LEU A 272 -4.70 -23.73 2.88
CA LEU A 272 -5.14 -25.12 2.88
C LEU A 272 -4.33 -25.97 1.91
N TYR A 273 -4.01 -25.46 0.72
CA TYR A 273 -3.13 -26.11 -0.23
C TYR A 273 -1.72 -26.31 0.32
N LYS A 274 -1.14 -25.27 0.95
CA LYS A 274 0.20 -25.25 1.56
C LYS A 274 0.33 -26.33 2.66
N ILE A 275 -0.68 -26.47 3.51
CA ILE A 275 -0.69 -27.44 4.61
C ILE A 275 -1.32 -28.80 4.24
N LYS A 276 -1.57 -29.03 2.96
CA LYS A 276 -2.09 -30.30 2.42
C LYS A 276 -3.46 -30.73 2.99
N ARG A 277 -4.28 -29.76 3.40
CA ARG A 277 -5.67 -29.99 3.79
C ARG A 277 -6.58 -30.03 2.54
N ASP A 278 -6.29 -30.93 1.64
CA ASP A 278 -6.90 -30.97 0.31
C ASP A 278 -8.40 -31.24 0.33
N THR A 279 -8.86 -32.10 1.25
CA THR A 279 -10.29 -32.40 1.41
C THR A 279 -11.06 -31.14 1.81
N GLU A 280 -10.51 -30.33 2.71
CA GLU A 280 -11.13 -29.07 3.16
C GLU A 280 -11.12 -28.04 2.04
N ASN A 281 -10.02 -27.93 1.31
CA ASN A 281 -9.89 -27.03 0.17
C ASN A 281 -10.90 -27.37 -0.94
N THR A 282 -11.03 -28.66 -1.29
CA THR A 282 -11.99 -29.10 -2.30
C THR A 282 -13.45 -28.99 -1.85
N ALA A 283 -13.72 -28.97 -0.54
CA ALA A 283 -15.06 -28.74 -0.01
C ALA A 283 -15.57 -27.30 -0.20
N LEU A 284 -14.68 -26.33 -0.46
CA LEU A 284 -15.07 -24.95 -0.74
C LEU A 284 -15.73 -24.76 -2.11
N ILE A 285 -15.55 -25.73 -3.04
CA ILE A 285 -16.09 -25.61 -4.38
C ILE A 285 -17.58 -25.89 -4.44
N GLU A 286 -18.31 -25.02 -5.09
CA GLU A 286 -19.74 -25.17 -5.37
C GLU A 286 -20.08 -24.66 -6.79
N LYS A 287 -21.20 -25.12 -7.35
CA LYS A 287 -21.63 -24.73 -8.71
C LYS A 287 -21.77 -23.21 -8.91
N LYS A 288 -22.07 -22.47 -7.83
CA LYS A 288 -22.24 -21.01 -7.86
C LYS A 288 -20.98 -20.26 -7.44
N PHE A 289 -19.83 -20.93 -7.33
CA PHE A 289 -18.59 -20.32 -6.84
C PHE A 289 -18.22 -19.03 -7.56
N VAL A 290 -18.15 -19.07 -8.90
CA VAL A 290 -17.83 -17.88 -9.72
C VAL A 290 -18.88 -16.80 -9.55
N LEU A 291 -20.18 -17.15 -9.64
CA LEU A 291 -21.26 -16.19 -9.48
C LEU A 291 -21.27 -15.50 -8.11
N LYS A 292 -21.05 -16.26 -7.02
CA LYS A 292 -20.93 -15.70 -5.69
C LYS A 292 -19.71 -14.79 -5.57
N SER A 293 -18.56 -15.23 -6.08
CA SER A 293 -17.34 -14.43 -6.05
C SER A 293 -17.51 -13.11 -6.79
N VAL A 294 -18.10 -13.15 -7.99
CA VAL A 294 -18.40 -11.95 -8.78
C VAL A 294 -19.43 -11.07 -8.06
N SER A 295 -20.50 -11.64 -7.49
CA SER A 295 -21.52 -10.85 -6.75
C SER A 295 -20.98 -10.19 -5.47
N GLU A 296 -19.89 -10.71 -4.90
CA GLU A 296 -19.17 -10.04 -3.81
C GLU A 296 -18.18 -8.98 -4.29
N GLY A 297 -17.90 -8.92 -5.60
CA GLY A 297 -17.03 -7.92 -6.21
C GLY A 297 -15.56 -8.32 -6.30
N TYR A 298 -15.24 -9.59 -6.09
CA TYR A 298 -13.85 -10.06 -6.19
C TYR A 298 -13.33 -10.02 -7.61
N SER A 299 -12.08 -9.59 -7.76
CA SER A 299 -11.44 -9.54 -9.06
C SER A 299 -11.18 -10.93 -9.63
N ARG A 300 -11.22 -11.02 -10.97
CA ARG A 300 -10.97 -12.25 -11.72
C ARG A 300 -9.63 -12.92 -11.37
N LYS A 301 -8.59 -12.13 -11.11
CA LYS A 301 -7.28 -12.60 -10.67
C LYS A 301 -7.38 -13.51 -9.45
N TYR A 302 -8.11 -13.11 -8.43
CA TYR A 302 -8.24 -13.88 -7.18
C TYR A 302 -9.23 -15.03 -7.29
N ILE A 303 -10.30 -14.88 -8.08
CA ILE A 303 -11.22 -16.00 -8.38
C ILE A 303 -10.43 -17.12 -9.07
N ARG A 304 -9.63 -16.80 -10.08
CA ARG A 304 -8.74 -17.74 -10.77
C ARG A 304 -7.72 -18.37 -9.85
N LYS A 305 -7.09 -17.57 -8.97
CA LYS A 305 -6.14 -18.07 -7.95
C LYS A 305 -6.78 -19.15 -7.09
N ASN A 306 -7.97 -18.89 -6.57
CA ASN A 306 -8.70 -19.84 -5.73
C ASN A 306 -9.06 -21.12 -6.48
N LEU A 307 -9.62 -21.02 -7.70
CA LEU A 307 -9.94 -22.18 -8.52
C LEU A 307 -8.70 -23.03 -8.83
N ASN A 308 -7.56 -22.40 -9.13
CA ASN A 308 -6.30 -23.11 -9.36
C ASN A 308 -5.79 -23.83 -8.12
N CYS A 309 -5.90 -23.24 -6.92
CA CYS A 309 -5.55 -23.91 -5.67
C CYS A 309 -6.45 -25.13 -5.43
N ILE A 310 -7.76 -24.99 -5.69
CA ILE A 310 -8.73 -26.09 -5.55
C ILE A 310 -8.45 -27.20 -6.59
N ILE A 311 -8.14 -26.86 -7.85
CA ILE A 311 -7.76 -27.83 -8.90
C ILE A 311 -6.54 -28.64 -8.46
N ARG A 312 -5.50 -27.97 -7.94
CA ARG A 312 -4.29 -28.65 -7.46
C ARG A 312 -4.58 -29.56 -6.26
N SER A 313 -5.40 -29.11 -5.32
CA SER A 313 -5.84 -29.92 -4.18
C SER A 313 -6.69 -31.12 -4.63
N ALA A 314 -7.59 -30.91 -5.59
CA ALA A 314 -8.43 -31.97 -6.15
C ALA A 314 -7.59 -33.05 -6.86
N GLY A 315 -6.56 -32.62 -7.62
CA GLY A 315 -5.59 -33.57 -8.24
C GLY A 315 -4.81 -34.35 -7.20
N ARG A 316 -4.34 -33.72 -6.13
CA ARG A 316 -3.56 -34.35 -5.06
C ARG A 316 -4.40 -35.32 -4.20
N SER A 317 -5.67 -35.00 -3.97
CA SER A 317 -6.62 -35.84 -3.21
C SER A 317 -7.43 -36.81 -4.08
N GLU A 318 -7.15 -36.89 -5.38
CA GLU A 318 -7.88 -37.73 -6.36
C GLU A 318 -9.40 -37.46 -6.41
N ASN A 319 -9.82 -36.21 -6.03
CA ASN A 319 -11.21 -35.78 -6.06
C ASN A 319 -11.62 -35.33 -7.47
N LEU A 320 -11.97 -36.31 -8.35
CA LEU A 320 -12.32 -36.01 -9.74
C LEU A 320 -13.54 -35.12 -9.90
N VAL A 321 -14.50 -35.16 -8.96
CA VAL A 321 -15.71 -34.34 -9.03
C VAL A 321 -15.33 -32.85 -8.81
N ALA A 322 -14.53 -32.59 -7.80
CA ALA A 322 -14.05 -31.22 -7.53
C ALA A 322 -13.14 -30.72 -8.67
N LEU A 323 -12.29 -31.60 -9.22
CA LEU A 323 -11.40 -31.28 -10.33
C LEU A 323 -12.19 -30.85 -11.58
N VAL A 324 -13.19 -31.64 -11.99
CA VAL A 324 -14.02 -31.31 -13.16
C VAL A 324 -14.83 -30.05 -12.92
N MET A 325 -15.46 -29.93 -11.74
CA MET A 325 -16.25 -28.74 -11.39
C MET A 325 -15.39 -27.47 -11.40
N ALA A 326 -14.20 -27.51 -10.83
CA ALA A 326 -13.30 -26.35 -10.81
C ALA A 326 -12.79 -25.99 -12.22
N GLY A 327 -12.54 -27.01 -13.07
CA GLY A 327 -12.19 -26.80 -14.47
C GLY A 327 -13.31 -26.15 -15.29
N GLU A 328 -14.55 -26.60 -15.12
CA GLU A 328 -15.72 -25.98 -15.77
C GLU A 328 -15.93 -24.52 -15.31
N LEU A 329 -15.77 -24.24 -14.00
CA LEU A 329 -15.89 -22.90 -13.44
C LEU A 329 -14.76 -21.98 -13.90
N LEU A 330 -13.56 -22.51 -14.12
CA LEU A 330 -12.46 -21.76 -14.68
C LEU A 330 -12.71 -21.40 -16.15
N ALA A 331 -13.24 -22.32 -16.95
CA ALA A 331 -13.68 -22.04 -18.32
C ALA A 331 -14.80 -21.00 -18.36
N MET A 332 -15.80 -21.12 -17.47
CA MET A 332 -16.85 -20.10 -17.33
C MET A 332 -16.28 -18.72 -16.97
N LEU A 333 -15.26 -18.66 -16.10
CA LEU A 333 -14.60 -17.40 -15.76
C LEU A 333 -13.87 -16.80 -16.97
N ASP A 334 -13.34 -17.64 -17.87
CA ASP A 334 -12.68 -17.19 -19.09
C ASP A 334 -13.68 -16.66 -20.13
N ASP A 335 -14.85 -17.27 -20.22
CA ASP A 335 -15.92 -16.83 -21.11
C ASP A 335 -16.57 -15.51 -20.67
N LEU A 336 -16.43 -15.12 -19.39
CA LEU A 336 -16.86 -13.83 -18.87
C LEU A 336 -15.97 -12.64 -19.30
N ASN A 337 -15.08 -12.82 -20.28
CA ASN A 337 -14.22 -11.76 -20.84
C ASN A 337 -14.99 -10.53 -21.35
N GLU A 338 -16.24 -10.71 -21.79
CA GLU A 338 -17.09 -9.59 -22.20
C GLU A 338 -17.50 -8.67 -21.04
N PHE A 339 -17.41 -9.13 -19.80
CA PHE A 339 -17.67 -8.28 -18.62
C PHE A 339 -16.59 -7.20 -18.39
N GLU A 340 -15.39 -7.37 -18.88
CA GLU A 340 -14.35 -6.33 -18.82
C GLU A 340 -14.69 -5.13 -19.70
N SER A 341 -15.44 -5.32 -20.79
CA SER A 341 -15.93 -4.22 -21.65
C SER A 341 -17.12 -3.45 -21.04
N THR A 342 -17.80 -4.03 -20.04
CA THR A 342 -18.90 -3.43 -19.26
C THR A 342 -18.51 -3.15 -17.81
N GLY A 343 -17.21 -3.01 -17.56
CA GLY A 343 -16.64 -2.88 -16.22
C GLY A 343 -17.22 -1.73 -15.41
N GLU A 344 -17.58 -0.61 -16.08
CA GLU A 344 -18.19 0.55 -15.41
C GLU A 344 -19.56 0.19 -14.82
N GLU A 345 -20.45 -0.40 -15.61
CA GLU A 345 -21.79 -0.76 -15.14
C GLU A 345 -21.75 -1.79 -14.03
N TYR A 346 -20.80 -2.74 -14.10
CA TYR A 346 -20.63 -3.75 -13.06
C TYR A 346 -20.13 -3.14 -11.75
N LEU A 347 -19.09 -2.31 -11.79
CA LEU A 347 -18.54 -1.65 -10.59
C LEU A 347 -19.54 -0.65 -10.02
N GLN A 348 -20.29 0.07 -10.88
CA GLN A 348 -21.38 0.94 -10.46
C GLN A 348 -22.47 0.14 -9.76
N ALA A 349 -22.89 -1.01 -10.30
CA ALA A 349 -23.88 -1.88 -9.66
C ALA A 349 -23.40 -2.40 -8.30
N ILE A 350 -22.12 -2.76 -8.15
CA ILE A 350 -21.56 -3.12 -6.82
C ILE A 350 -21.65 -1.94 -5.87
N SER A 351 -21.26 -0.75 -6.31
CA SER A 351 -21.35 0.47 -5.51
C SER A 351 -22.79 0.77 -5.08
N ASP A 352 -23.74 0.63 -6.00
CA ASP A 352 -25.16 0.92 -5.73
C ASP A 352 -25.81 -0.12 -4.79
N ILE A 353 -25.47 -1.41 -4.94
CA ILE A 353 -26.10 -2.50 -4.20
C ILE A 353 -25.43 -2.70 -2.84
N LYS A 354 -24.09 -2.67 -2.78
CA LYS A 354 -23.31 -2.97 -1.57
C LYS A 354 -22.73 -1.74 -0.89
N GLY A 355 -22.82 -0.59 -1.53
CA GLY A 355 -22.27 0.68 -1.09
C GLY A 355 -20.82 0.92 -1.59
N ALA A 356 -20.51 2.17 -1.86
CA ALA A 356 -19.20 2.60 -2.34
C ALA A 356 -18.07 2.27 -1.36
N SER A 357 -18.34 2.28 -0.06
CA SER A 357 -17.36 1.85 0.96
C SER A 357 -16.96 0.38 0.79
N LYS A 358 -17.90 -0.50 0.40
CA LYS A 358 -17.58 -1.91 0.12
C LYS A 358 -16.75 -2.03 -1.15
N LEU A 359 -17.09 -1.30 -2.22
CA LEU A 359 -16.27 -1.24 -3.44
C LEU A 359 -14.84 -0.78 -3.09
N ASN A 360 -14.71 0.27 -2.30
CA ASN A 360 -13.41 0.80 -1.89
C ASN A 360 -12.58 -0.21 -1.07
N GLN A 361 -13.23 -1.01 -0.20
CA GLN A 361 -12.57 -2.11 0.54
C GLN A 361 -12.09 -3.24 -0.37
N LEU A 362 -12.76 -3.45 -1.51
CA LEU A 362 -12.38 -4.48 -2.48
C LEU A 362 -11.19 -4.08 -3.36
N MET A 363 -10.87 -2.78 -3.42
CA MET A 363 -9.79 -2.26 -4.27
C MET A 363 -8.40 -2.61 -3.77
N GLN A 364 -8.26 -2.95 -2.50
CA GLN A 364 -6.96 -3.30 -1.92
C GLN A 364 -7.10 -4.41 -0.87
N ILE A 365 -6.04 -5.17 -0.68
CA ILE A 365 -5.82 -6.07 0.46
C ILE A 365 -4.40 -5.89 0.96
N ASP A 366 -4.27 -5.54 2.23
CA ASP A 366 -2.98 -5.34 2.90
C ASP A 366 -2.04 -4.31 2.21
N GLY A 367 -2.63 -3.30 1.55
CA GLY A 367 -1.90 -2.27 0.81
C GLY A 367 -1.58 -2.63 -0.64
N GLU A 368 -1.96 -3.85 -1.08
CA GLU A 368 -1.73 -4.30 -2.44
C GLU A 368 -3.00 -4.16 -3.29
N PRO A 369 -2.89 -3.74 -4.56
CA PRO A 369 -4.03 -3.60 -5.44
C PRO A 369 -4.65 -4.96 -5.79
N THR A 370 -5.97 -5.05 -5.75
CA THR A 370 -6.73 -6.28 -6.07
C THR A 370 -7.26 -6.31 -7.49
N PHE A 371 -7.52 -5.15 -8.07
CA PHE A 371 -7.93 -5.00 -9.48
C PHE A 371 -6.72 -4.76 -10.37
N GLU A 372 -6.91 -4.95 -11.68
CA GLU A 372 -5.97 -4.47 -12.67
C GLU A 372 -6.04 -2.93 -12.75
N LYS A 373 -4.99 -2.30 -13.28
CA LYS A 373 -4.80 -0.85 -13.25
C LYS A 373 -6.04 -0.08 -13.74
N ASP A 374 -6.52 -0.39 -14.94
CA ASP A 374 -7.64 0.33 -15.56
C ASP A 374 -8.94 0.14 -14.78
N THR A 375 -9.21 -1.10 -14.34
CA THR A 375 -10.38 -1.42 -13.51
C THR A 375 -10.31 -0.72 -12.15
N GLY A 376 -9.13 -0.65 -11.56
CA GLY A 376 -8.90 0.03 -10.30
C GLY A 376 -9.07 1.54 -10.41
N GLN A 377 -8.60 2.17 -11.49
CA GLN A 377 -8.83 3.60 -11.74
C GLN A 377 -10.32 3.91 -11.89
N LEU A 378 -11.06 3.04 -12.60
CA LEU A 378 -12.51 3.16 -12.74
C LEU A 378 -13.23 3.01 -11.41
N ALA A 379 -12.80 2.05 -10.56
CA ALA A 379 -13.35 1.87 -9.21
C ALA A 379 -13.04 3.08 -8.31
N CYS A 380 -11.85 3.69 -8.44
CA CYS A 380 -11.52 4.96 -7.79
C CYS A 380 -12.48 6.08 -8.21
N TYR A 381 -12.74 6.21 -9.49
CA TYR A 381 -13.64 7.21 -10.01
C TYR A 381 -15.09 7.03 -9.47
N ILE A 382 -15.60 5.80 -9.47
CA ILE A 382 -16.94 5.48 -8.95
C ILE A 382 -17.00 5.76 -7.44
N SER A 383 -15.99 5.34 -6.67
CA SER A 383 -15.91 5.61 -5.23
C SER A 383 -15.87 7.10 -4.93
N SER A 384 -15.11 7.87 -5.72
CA SER A 384 -15.00 9.33 -5.57
C SER A 384 -16.33 10.05 -5.83
N LYS A 385 -17.08 9.61 -6.85
CA LYS A 385 -18.43 10.13 -7.11
C LYS A 385 -19.42 9.88 -5.98
N ALA A 386 -19.24 8.78 -5.27
CA ALA A 386 -20.07 8.40 -4.13
C ALA A 386 -19.58 8.97 -2.78
N GLY A 387 -18.60 9.87 -2.79
CA GLY A 387 -18.10 10.53 -1.59
C GLY A 387 -17.17 9.67 -0.73
N VAL A 388 -16.60 8.61 -1.28
CA VAL A 388 -15.63 7.76 -0.57
C VAL A 388 -14.24 8.04 -1.11
N LYS A 389 -13.29 8.38 -0.24
CA LYS A 389 -11.89 8.61 -0.63
C LYS A 389 -11.30 7.34 -1.25
N PRO A 390 -10.89 7.37 -2.52
CA PRO A 390 -10.39 6.19 -3.22
C PRO A 390 -8.89 5.97 -2.97
N TRP A 391 -8.37 4.83 -3.47
CA TRP A 391 -6.98 4.42 -3.38
C TRP A 391 -6.22 4.75 -4.66
N TRP A 392 -6.18 6.04 -5.07
CA TRP A 392 -5.48 6.47 -6.27
C TRP A 392 -4.00 6.09 -6.29
N GLU A 393 -3.35 6.12 -5.13
CA GLU A 393 -1.95 5.77 -4.91
C GLU A 393 -1.59 4.34 -5.34
N LEU A 394 -2.57 3.44 -5.42
CA LEU A 394 -2.36 2.04 -5.83
C LEU A 394 -2.55 1.83 -7.34
N TYR A 395 -3.21 2.75 -8.03
CA TYR A 395 -3.66 2.54 -9.41
C TYR A 395 -3.13 3.57 -10.40
N LEU A 396 -2.53 4.65 -9.91
CA LEU A 396 -1.83 5.61 -10.75
C LEU A 396 -0.33 5.24 -10.82
N ASP A 397 0.31 5.64 -11.90
CA ASP A 397 1.76 5.53 -11.99
C ASP A 397 2.40 6.35 -10.85
N THR A 398 3.56 5.91 -10.39
CA THR A 398 4.23 6.34 -9.15
C THR A 398 4.61 7.82 -9.07
N ASP A 399 4.05 8.68 -9.92
CA ASP A 399 4.19 10.11 -9.79
C ASP A 399 3.29 10.60 -8.63
N THR A 400 3.92 10.96 -7.51
CA THR A 400 3.24 11.53 -6.35
C THR A 400 2.40 12.76 -6.72
N LYS A 401 2.81 13.50 -7.75
CA LYS A 401 2.08 14.66 -8.27
C LYS A 401 0.74 14.26 -8.88
N GLN A 402 0.71 13.18 -9.67
CA GLN A 402 -0.53 12.68 -10.27
C GLN A 402 -1.53 12.23 -9.20
N VAL A 403 -1.06 11.55 -8.15
CA VAL A 403 -1.90 11.14 -7.02
C VAL A 403 -2.46 12.36 -6.27
N GLU A 404 -1.67 13.39 -6.04
CA GLU A 404 -2.13 14.63 -5.42
C GLU A 404 -3.21 15.33 -6.25
N ILE A 405 -3.05 15.36 -7.57
CA ILE A 405 -4.00 15.95 -8.51
C ILE A 405 -5.33 15.19 -8.50
N GLU A 406 -5.31 13.85 -8.55
CA GLU A 406 -6.52 13.05 -8.53
C GLU A 406 -7.24 13.11 -7.16
N ASN A 407 -6.50 13.13 -6.05
CA ASN A 407 -7.09 13.36 -4.72
C ASN A 407 -7.72 14.76 -4.62
N PHE A 408 -7.13 15.76 -5.24
CA PHE A 408 -7.69 17.10 -5.32
C PHE A 408 -8.99 17.13 -6.14
N LYS A 409 -9.05 16.46 -7.30
CA LYS A 409 -10.27 16.30 -8.09
C LYS A 409 -11.40 15.64 -7.29
N TYR A 410 -11.07 14.58 -6.52
CA TYR A 410 -12.02 13.92 -5.63
C TYR A 410 -12.58 14.89 -4.58
N TYR A 411 -11.69 15.59 -3.87
CA TYR A 411 -12.05 16.56 -2.86
C TYR A 411 -12.98 17.63 -3.44
N LEU A 412 -12.62 18.18 -4.59
CA LEU A 412 -13.37 19.22 -5.25
C LEU A 412 -14.77 18.76 -5.66
N ARG A 413 -14.90 17.61 -6.32
CA ARG A 413 -16.19 17.08 -6.78
C ARG A 413 -17.14 16.82 -5.62
N TYR A 414 -16.66 16.11 -4.61
CA TYR A 414 -17.45 15.79 -3.43
C TYR A 414 -17.96 17.04 -2.73
N ASN A 415 -17.07 17.99 -2.47
CA ASN A 415 -17.45 19.19 -1.73
C ASN A 415 -18.27 20.17 -2.57
N LEU A 416 -18.07 20.24 -3.90
CA LEU A 416 -18.94 21.04 -4.76
C LEU A 416 -20.37 20.49 -4.77
N ASP A 417 -20.55 19.19 -4.82
CA ASP A 417 -21.87 18.56 -4.80
C ASP A 417 -22.57 18.76 -3.43
N GLU A 418 -21.82 18.71 -2.32
CA GLU A 418 -22.39 18.84 -0.96
C GLU A 418 -22.52 20.29 -0.48
N GLN A 419 -21.53 21.14 -0.75
CA GLN A 419 -21.43 22.48 -0.18
C GLN A 419 -21.59 23.59 -1.22
N GLY A 420 -21.60 23.25 -2.51
CA GLY A 420 -21.64 24.22 -3.60
C GLY A 420 -20.44 25.19 -3.55
N VAL A 421 -20.65 26.43 -3.91
CA VAL A 421 -19.57 27.43 -4.00
C VAL A 421 -18.99 27.87 -2.65
N SER A 422 -19.56 27.46 -1.53
CA SER A 422 -19.03 27.78 -0.19
C SER A 422 -17.67 27.13 0.11
N ILE A 423 -17.29 26.12 -0.69
CA ILE A 423 -15.99 25.44 -0.61
C ILE A 423 -14.80 26.31 -1.08
N ILE A 424 -15.05 27.40 -1.82
CA ILE A 424 -13.96 28.16 -2.48
C ILE A 424 -12.86 28.64 -1.52
N PRO A 425 -13.13 29.09 -0.29
CA PRO A 425 -12.08 29.44 0.67
C PRO A 425 -11.19 28.25 1.00
N ASP A 426 -11.78 27.10 1.33
CA ASP A 426 -11.04 25.87 1.66
C ASP A 426 -10.28 25.33 0.44
N LEU A 427 -10.85 25.50 -0.76
CA LEU A 427 -10.22 25.16 -2.02
C LEU A 427 -8.93 25.96 -2.23
N MET A 428 -8.94 27.25 -1.95
CA MET A 428 -7.78 28.13 -2.11
C MET A 428 -6.65 27.73 -1.15
N GLU A 429 -6.98 27.38 0.10
CA GLU A 429 -6.01 26.88 1.06
C GLU A 429 -5.42 25.53 0.62
N THR A 430 -6.24 24.65 0.04
CA THR A 430 -5.80 23.36 -0.48
C THR A 430 -4.89 23.49 -1.72
N ILE A 431 -5.09 24.56 -2.52
CA ILE A 431 -4.27 24.84 -3.72
C ILE A 431 -2.92 25.49 -3.37
N GLU A 432 -2.73 26.03 -2.17
CA GLU A 432 -1.43 26.53 -1.69
C GLU A 432 -0.41 25.41 -1.49
N LYS A 433 0.00 24.79 -2.59
CA LYS A 433 1.04 23.76 -2.61
C LYS A 433 2.41 24.39 -2.89
N ASP A 434 3.46 23.80 -2.31
CA ASP A 434 4.84 24.25 -2.54
C ASP A 434 5.30 24.00 -3.99
N ASP A 435 4.81 22.94 -4.63
CA ASP A 435 5.10 22.64 -6.04
C ASP A 435 4.22 23.48 -6.97
N VAL A 436 4.86 24.38 -7.68
CA VAL A 436 4.20 25.32 -8.62
C VAL A 436 3.48 24.60 -9.76
N SER A 437 4.00 23.46 -10.24
CA SER A 437 3.38 22.68 -11.32
C SER A 437 2.08 22.05 -10.87
N VAL A 438 2.09 21.38 -9.71
CA VAL A 438 0.90 20.77 -9.10
C VAL A 438 -0.13 21.84 -8.78
N ARG A 439 0.29 22.96 -8.23
CA ARG A 439 -0.60 24.09 -7.93
C ARG A 439 -1.31 24.62 -9.18
N ASN A 440 -0.58 24.84 -10.27
CA ASN A 440 -1.18 25.36 -11.52
C ASN A 440 -2.19 24.39 -12.10
N GLU A 441 -1.89 23.10 -12.08
CA GLU A 441 -2.80 22.05 -12.57
C GLU A 441 -4.04 21.95 -11.68
N CYS A 442 -3.91 22.01 -10.35
CA CYS A 442 -5.04 22.07 -9.43
C CYS A 442 -5.94 23.29 -9.69
N ILE A 443 -5.37 24.44 -10.04
CA ILE A 443 -6.14 25.66 -10.36
C ILE A 443 -6.92 25.47 -11.67
N GLU A 444 -6.32 24.88 -12.72
CA GLU A 444 -6.99 24.57 -13.98
C GLU A 444 -8.16 23.60 -13.76
N ILE A 445 -7.93 22.54 -12.97
CA ILE A 445 -8.98 21.58 -12.61
C ILE A 445 -10.10 22.26 -11.80
N ALA A 446 -9.74 23.11 -10.83
CA ALA A 446 -10.71 23.84 -10.03
C ALA A 446 -11.59 24.72 -10.92
N TYR A 447 -10.99 25.40 -11.89
CA TYR A 447 -11.71 26.18 -12.85
C TYR A 447 -12.68 25.35 -13.70
N ASP A 448 -12.21 24.24 -14.28
CA ASP A 448 -13.01 23.39 -15.15
C ASP A 448 -14.18 22.74 -14.39
N GLU A 449 -13.95 22.25 -13.19
CA GLU A 449 -15.01 21.64 -12.36
C GLU A 449 -16.00 22.71 -11.85
N LEU A 450 -15.54 23.90 -11.50
CA LEU A 450 -16.43 25.01 -11.14
C LEU A 450 -17.27 25.47 -12.35
N MET A 451 -16.67 25.57 -13.54
CA MET A 451 -17.40 25.93 -14.75
C MET A 451 -18.40 24.83 -15.13
N ARG A 452 -18.02 23.55 -15.01
CA ARG A 452 -18.94 22.43 -15.21
C ARG A 452 -20.11 22.48 -14.20
N PHE A 453 -19.84 22.76 -12.95
CA PHE A 453 -20.85 22.91 -11.91
C PHE A 453 -21.79 24.10 -12.23
N ILE A 454 -21.26 25.22 -12.69
CA ILE A 454 -22.03 26.39 -13.10
C ILE A 454 -22.86 26.12 -14.36
N ASP A 455 -22.30 25.51 -15.38
CA ASP A 455 -22.98 25.24 -16.67
C ASP A 455 -23.98 24.09 -16.57
N GLY A 456 -23.62 22.99 -15.90
CA GLY A 456 -24.49 21.83 -15.68
C GLY A 456 -25.55 22.03 -14.62
N GLY A 457 -25.32 22.95 -13.70
CA GLY A 457 -26.14 23.27 -12.54
C GLY A 457 -26.57 24.73 -12.46
N LYS A 458 -26.71 25.41 -13.61
CA LYS A 458 -27.03 26.86 -13.62
C LYS A 458 -28.23 27.22 -12.75
N GLU A 459 -29.25 26.34 -12.71
CA GLU A 459 -30.39 26.49 -11.83
C GLU A 459 -30.03 26.16 -10.38
N ALA A 460 -29.25 25.12 -10.14
CA ALA A 460 -28.78 24.73 -8.81
C ALA A 460 -27.79 25.77 -8.25
N PHE A 461 -26.88 26.28 -9.08
CA PHE A 461 -25.98 27.38 -8.72
C PHE A 461 -26.76 28.65 -8.39
N LEU A 462 -27.74 29.02 -9.20
CA LEU A 462 -28.61 30.18 -8.96
C LEU A 462 -29.49 29.98 -7.71
N ALA A 463 -29.97 28.77 -7.46
CA ALA A 463 -30.73 28.43 -6.25
C ALA A 463 -29.85 28.44 -5.00
N THR A 464 -28.64 27.88 -5.04
CA THR A 464 -27.67 27.90 -3.94
C THR A 464 -27.19 29.34 -3.69
N TYR A 465 -26.97 30.08 -4.73
CA TYR A 465 -26.57 31.48 -4.66
C TYR A 465 -27.70 32.38 -4.12
N ALA A 466 -28.95 32.13 -4.54
CA ALA A 466 -30.13 32.80 -4.00
C ALA A 466 -30.35 32.44 -2.52
N TYR A 467 -30.10 31.20 -2.14
CA TYR A 467 -30.15 30.75 -0.75
C TYR A 467 -29.09 31.46 0.11
N LEU A 468 -27.83 31.51 -0.34
CA LEU A 468 -26.73 32.23 0.33
C LEU A 468 -26.98 33.74 0.38
N ALA A 469 -27.59 34.32 -0.68
CA ALA A 469 -27.96 35.71 -0.73
C ALA A 469 -29.11 36.09 0.23
N ASN A 470 -30.06 35.16 0.40
CA ASN A 470 -31.19 35.35 1.32
C ASN A 470 -30.85 35.03 2.77
N ALA A 471 -29.80 34.22 3.02
CA ALA A 471 -29.37 33.84 4.36
C ALA A 471 -28.70 34.95 5.15
N ALA A 472 -28.70 36.21 4.68
CA ALA A 472 -28.29 37.45 5.38
C ALA A 472 -26.94 37.43 6.12
N GLU A 473 -26.09 36.44 5.87
CA GLU A 473 -24.79 36.33 6.51
C GLU A 473 -23.74 37.08 5.68
N GLU A 474 -23.47 38.35 6.08
CA GLU A 474 -22.39 39.16 5.49
C GLU A 474 -21.02 38.47 5.57
N GLU A 475 -20.81 37.56 6.51
CA GLU A 475 -19.55 36.81 6.70
C GLU A 475 -19.22 35.89 5.52
N LYS A 476 -20.15 35.11 4.99
CA LYS A 476 -19.90 34.18 3.86
C LYS A 476 -19.57 34.92 2.55
N TYR A 477 -20.17 36.07 2.33
CA TYR A 477 -19.78 36.93 1.20
C TYR A 477 -18.39 37.54 1.36
N SER A 478 -18.01 37.83 2.60
CA SER A 478 -16.69 38.32 2.94
C SER A 478 -15.60 37.31 2.61
N GLU A 479 -15.84 36.03 2.89
CA GLU A 479 -14.89 34.95 2.64
C GLU A 479 -14.74 34.67 1.14
N PHE A 480 -15.83 34.59 0.39
CA PHE A 480 -15.77 34.42 -1.07
C PHE A 480 -15.05 35.61 -1.74
N THR A 481 -15.33 36.81 -1.30
CA THR A 481 -14.64 38.02 -1.78
C THR A 481 -13.15 38.00 -1.45
N LYS A 482 -12.77 37.51 -0.26
CA LYS A 482 -11.35 37.36 0.12
C LYS A 482 -10.63 36.35 -0.80
N SER A 483 -11.28 35.23 -1.12
CA SER A 483 -10.71 34.23 -2.02
C SER A 483 -10.50 34.76 -3.44
N ILE A 484 -11.46 35.53 -3.97
CA ILE A 484 -11.30 36.18 -5.27
C ILE A 484 -10.18 37.23 -5.21
N VAL A 485 -10.12 38.04 -4.16
CA VAL A 485 -9.04 39.02 -3.97
C VAL A 485 -7.70 38.31 -3.90
N PHE A 486 -7.59 37.23 -3.16
CA PHE A 486 -6.37 36.41 -3.11
C PHE A 486 -5.94 35.89 -4.49
N CYS A 487 -6.87 35.32 -5.27
CA CYS A 487 -6.58 34.90 -6.66
C CYS A 487 -6.05 36.07 -7.50
N LEU A 488 -6.60 37.26 -7.31
CA LEU A 488 -6.20 38.45 -8.06
C LEU A 488 -4.85 38.99 -7.62
N GLU A 489 -4.55 38.98 -6.32
CA GLU A 489 -3.24 39.38 -5.80
C GLU A 489 -2.11 38.47 -6.29
N GLN A 490 -2.41 37.20 -6.55
CA GLN A 490 -1.46 36.22 -7.09
C GLN A 490 -1.50 36.13 -8.64
N TYR A 491 -2.38 36.87 -9.30
CA TYR A 491 -2.69 36.75 -10.73
C TYR A 491 -1.46 36.77 -11.64
N GLU A 492 -0.51 37.65 -11.38
CA GLU A 492 0.73 37.79 -12.18
C GLU A 492 1.68 36.56 -12.02
N LYS A 493 1.49 35.75 -11.00
CA LYS A 493 2.31 34.56 -10.75
C LYS A 493 1.84 33.32 -11.52
N TYR A 494 0.63 33.39 -12.09
CA TYR A 494 0.02 32.26 -12.80
C TYR A 494 0.32 32.31 -14.30
N ASN A 495 0.23 31.15 -14.93
CA ASN A 495 0.33 31.05 -16.40
C ASN A 495 -0.88 31.72 -17.09
N LEU A 496 -0.75 31.93 -18.39
CA LEU A 496 -1.79 32.66 -19.17
C LEU A 496 -3.16 31.99 -19.11
N VAL A 497 -3.20 30.65 -19.15
CA VAL A 497 -4.46 29.87 -19.11
C VAL A 497 -5.16 30.09 -17.77
N THR A 498 -4.43 29.97 -16.67
CA THR A 498 -4.93 30.23 -15.32
C THR A 498 -5.39 31.68 -15.14
N GLN A 499 -4.65 32.64 -15.71
CA GLN A 499 -5.05 34.05 -15.69
C GLN A 499 -6.38 34.30 -16.39
N ILE A 500 -6.60 33.65 -17.55
CA ILE A 500 -7.89 33.71 -18.29
C ILE A 500 -9.00 33.11 -17.44
N ALA A 501 -8.75 31.94 -16.83
CA ALA A 501 -9.70 31.24 -15.98
C ALA A 501 -10.14 32.09 -14.77
N ILE A 502 -9.18 32.71 -14.08
CA ILE A 502 -9.45 33.64 -12.95
C ILE A 502 -10.26 34.86 -13.44
N ALA A 503 -9.91 35.41 -14.59
CA ALA A 503 -10.62 36.54 -15.15
C ALA A 503 -12.09 36.22 -15.48
N ASP A 504 -12.37 35.04 -16.03
CA ASP A 504 -13.72 34.58 -16.31
C ASP A 504 -14.51 34.26 -15.04
N LEU A 505 -13.88 33.65 -14.03
CA LEU A 505 -14.47 33.44 -12.69
C LEU A 505 -14.90 34.78 -12.06
N VAL A 506 -14.01 35.75 -12.07
CA VAL A 506 -14.30 37.10 -11.56
C VAL A 506 -15.42 37.78 -12.33
N LYS A 507 -15.43 37.63 -13.65
CA LYS A 507 -16.48 38.16 -14.52
C LYS A 507 -17.86 37.52 -14.20
N CYS A 508 -17.91 36.21 -14.04
CA CYS A 508 -19.12 35.49 -13.62
C CYS A 508 -19.58 35.96 -12.22
N TYR A 509 -18.65 36.10 -11.28
CA TYR A 509 -18.93 36.58 -9.93
C TYR A 509 -19.51 38.02 -9.96
N CYS A 510 -18.87 38.94 -10.67
CA CYS A 510 -19.35 40.31 -10.82
C CYS A 510 -20.71 40.40 -11.50
N PHE A 511 -20.96 39.53 -12.49
CA PHE A 511 -22.27 39.46 -13.17
C PHE A 511 -23.38 39.01 -12.22
N HIS A 512 -23.12 38.04 -11.36
CA HIS A 512 -24.10 37.57 -10.36
C HIS A 512 -24.31 38.60 -9.25
N LEU A 513 -23.27 39.25 -8.77
CA LEU A 513 -23.40 40.34 -7.80
C LEU A 513 -24.28 41.48 -8.34
N ARG A 514 -24.14 41.85 -9.60
CA ARG A 514 -25.00 42.84 -10.24
C ARG A 514 -26.48 42.44 -10.27
N LYS A 515 -26.77 41.17 -10.52
CA LYS A 515 -28.15 40.63 -10.47
C LYS A 515 -28.78 40.70 -9.07
N LEU A 516 -27.97 40.74 -8.03
CA LEU A 516 -28.43 40.76 -6.63
C LEU A 516 -28.53 42.17 -6.06
N ASP A 517 -28.35 43.21 -6.89
CA ASP A 517 -28.44 44.65 -6.49
C ASP A 517 -27.45 45.04 -5.36
N LYS A 518 -26.36 44.28 -5.20
CA LYS A 518 -25.33 44.59 -4.18
C LYS A 518 -24.16 45.39 -4.75
N GLU A 519 -24.44 46.60 -5.22
CA GLU A 519 -23.44 47.54 -5.77
C GLU A 519 -22.24 47.82 -4.84
N ARG A 520 -22.40 47.73 -3.52
CA ARG A 520 -21.32 47.98 -2.55
C ARG A 520 -20.20 46.95 -2.63
N VAL A 521 -20.53 45.68 -2.80
CA VAL A 521 -19.55 44.57 -2.88
C VAL A 521 -18.82 44.62 -4.22
N ILE A 522 -19.52 44.96 -5.30
CA ILE A 522 -18.95 45.12 -6.65
C ILE A 522 -17.92 46.24 -6.66
N ASN A 523 -18.23 47.36 -6.04
CA ASN A 523 -17.32 48.52 -6.01
C ASN A 523 -16.07 48.22 -5.17
N ALA A 524 -16.17 47.50 -4.05
CA ALA A 524 -15.02 47.07 -3.27
C ALA A 524 -14.11 46.11 -4.04
N THR A 525 -14.69 45.18 -4.77
CA THR A 525 -13.93 44.18 -5.58
C THR A 525 -13.28 44.84 -6.80
N LEU A 526 -13.98 45.74 -7.49
CA LEU A 526 -13.46 46.44 -8.68
C LEU A 526 -12.46 47.56 -8.33
N CYS A 527 -12.47 48.14 -7.11
CA CYS A 527 -11.46 49.12 -6.67
C CYS A 527 -10.09 48.48 -6.43
N ASN A 528 -10.05 47.17 -6.11
CA ASN A 528 -8.78 46.43 -5.97
C ASN A 528 -8.20 45.99 -7.31
N PHE A 529 -8.95 46.18 -8.42
CA PHE A 529 -8.51 45.90 -9.80
C PHE A 529 -7.80 47.07 -10.48
N ARG A 530 -7.71 48.22 -9.83
CA ARG A 530 -6.97 49.38 -10.31
C ARG A 530 -5.68 49.58 -9.50
#